data_474a75db676bfc647a2e1fbc917688d5
#
_entry.id   474a75db676bfc647a2e1fbc917688d5
#
_cell.length_a   1.000
_cell.length_b   1.000
_cell.length_c   1.000
_cell.angle_alpha   90.00
_cell.angle_beta   90.00
_cell.angle_gamma   90.00
#
_symmetry.space_group_name_H-M   'P 1'
#
loop_
_entity.id
_entity.type
_entity.pdbx_description
1 polymer ?
#
loop_
_entity_poly.entity_id
_entity_poly.type
_entity_poly.pdbx_seq_one_letter_code
_entity_poly.pdbx_strand_id
1 'polypeptide(L)'
;MNILILSAGTRNKIVEYFVKTLSGTGKVVATDMSKVAPAIYEADKYYIVPKMTDPEYMDIILDICKKENINGVLSLIDPELSLLAQNEKKFEDIGVKVIGSSYELCEMSLDKYQMFLWLNKNGYNCAKSYMDKEEFYKDIDNKTITYPVFVKPARGSASIAISKVYDKETVELLFAHDEGLMIQEFLNGQEIGADVYIDMISGEIVSIFTKKKLKMRAGETDKAVSFKDDKLFDLIKKFVSKAGYRGQIDIDIFDIDGEYYISEVNPRFGGGYPHAYESGCDHMKLIENNLEGNINKSAIGTYKSDIYMMKYNEICIKNFEV
;
A
#
# COMPACT_ATOMS: atom_id res chain seq x y z
N MET A 1 21.55 -8.83 -9.84
CA MET A 1 20.83 -7.73 -9.12
C MET A 1 20.28 -8.25 -7.81
N ASN A 2 20.45 -7.53 -6.68
CA ASN A 2 19.95 -7.99 -5.38
C ASN A 2 18.94 -7.00 -4.82
N ILE A 3 17.82 -7.50 -4.30
CA ILE A 3 16.75 -6.69 -3.70
C ILE A 3 16.59 -7.06 -2.23
N LEU A 4 16.43 -6.04 -1.39
CA LEU A 4 16.09 -6.17 0.02
C LEU A 4 14.62 -5.83 0.24
N ILE A 5 13.86 -6.76 0.81
CA ILE A 5 12.46 -6.60 1.18
C ILE A 5 12.37 -6.51 2.70
N LEU A 6 11.92 -5.36 3.20
CA LEU A 6 11.76 -5.11 4.63
C LEU A 6 10.34 -5.49 5.09
N SER A 7 10.24 -5.90 6.36
CA SER A 7 8.97 -6.22 7.03
C SER A 7 8.09 -7.17 6.22
N ALA A 8 8.69 -8.30 5.80
CA ALA A 8 8.08 -9.23 4.87
C ALA A 8 6.77 -9.87 5.40
N GLY A 9 6.67 -10.10 6.71
CA GLY A 9 5.45 -10.53 7.40
C GLY A 9 4.86 -11.81 6.82
N THR A 10 3.64 -11.70 6.32
CA THR A 10 2.87 -12.78 5.66
C THR A 10 2.74 -12.57 4.14
N ARG A 11 3.58 -11.73 3.55
CA ARG A 11 3.55 -11.40 2.11
C ARG A 11 4.34 -12.41 1.27
N ASN A 12 4.19 -13.71 1.54
CA ASN A 12 4.93 -14.80 0.88
C ASN A 12 4.96 -14.64 -0.65
N LYS A 13 3.80 -14.40 -1.28
CA LYS A 13 3.71 -14.26 -2.74
C LYS A 13 4.52 -13.09 -3.30
N ILE A 14 4.64 -11.99 -2.57
CA ILE A 14 5.47 -10.85 -3.02
C ILE A 14 6.94 -11.27 -3.06
N VAL A 15 7.42 -11.95 -2.02
CA VAL A 15 8.81 -12.44 -1.96
C VAL A 15 9.06 -13.50 -3.06
N GLU A 16 8.16 -14.49 -3.19
CA GLU A 16 8.24 -15.52 -4.24
C GLU A 16 8.31 -14.91 -5.66
N TYR A 17 7.49 -13.89 -5.96
CA TYR A 17 7.47 -13.25 -7.27
C TYR A 17 8.80 -12.53 -7.56
N PHE A 18 9.39 -11.86 -6.56
CA PHE A 18 10.73 -11.28 -6.73
C PHE A 18 11.80 -12.36 -6.94
N VAL A 19 11.77 -13.46 -6.15
CA VAL A 19 12.69 -14.59 -6.35
C VAL A 19 12.56 -15.17 -7.75
N LYS A 20 11.33 -15.35 -8.23
CA LYS A 20 11.07 -15.84 -9.58
C LYS A 20 11.60 -14.90 -10.66
N THR A 21 11.35 -13.59 -10.52
CA THR A 21 11.78 -12.58 -11.49
C THR A 21 13.30 -12.47 -11.55
N LEU A 22 13.99 -12.52 -10.39
CA LEU A 22 15.44 -12.39 -10.30
C LEU A 22 16.20 -13.72 -10.47
N SER A 23 15.50 -14.82 -10.74
CA SER A 23 16.13 -16.13 -10.89
C SER A 23 17.20 -16.12 -11.98
N GLY A 24 18.45 -16.41 -11.60
CA GLY A 24 19.61 -16.42 -12.49
C GLY A 24 20.26 -15.04 -12.73
N THR A 25 19.64 -13.95 -12.27
CA THR A 25 20.17 -12.57 -12.42
C THR A 25 20.51 -11.91 -11.09
N GLY A 26 19.97 -12.40 -9.97
CA GLY A 26 20.17 -11.80 -8.67
C GLY A 26 19.61 -12.62 -7.52
N LYS A 27 19.45 -11.96 -6.36
CA LYS A 27 18.95 -12.57 -5.13
C LYS A 27 17.95 -11.64 -4.44
N VAL A 28 17.02 -12.27 -3.72
CA VAL A 28 16.11 -11.60 -2.80
C VAL A 28 16.57 -11.84 -1.36
N VAL A 29 16.78 -10.76 -0.65
CA VAL A 29 17.00 -10.77 0.80
C VAL A 29 15.77 -10.23 1.49
N ALA A 30 15.26 -10.91 2.52
CA ALA A 30 14.12 -10.46 3.28
C ALA A 30 14.47 -10.18 4.74
N THR A 31 13.81 -9.21 5.35
CA THR A 31 13.93 -8.96 6.79
C THR A 31 12.57 -8.94 7.46
N ASP A 32 12.56 -9.29 8.74
CA ASP A 32 11.42 -9.10 9.64
C ASP A 32 11.93 -9.03 11.08
N MET A 33 11.13 -8.42 11.96
CA MET A 33 11.42 -8.44 13.40
C MET A 33 11.08 -9.81 14.06
N SER A 34 10.29 -10.61 13.38
CA SER A 34 9.79 -11.88 13.90
C SER A 34 10.35 -13.07 13.13
N LYS A 35 10.97 -14.01 13.86
CA LYS A 35 11.37 -15.30 13.28
C LYS A 35 10.18 -16.18 12.84
N VAL A 36 8.96 -15.84 13.22
CA VAL A 36 7.74 -16.54 12.81
C VAL A 36 6.99 -15.81 11.68
N ALA A 37 7.62 -14.84 11.01
CA ALA A 37 7.12 -14.22 9.80
C ALA A 37 7.37 -15.17 8.59
N PRO A 38 6.33 -15.83 8.03
CA PRO A 38 6.55 -16.91 7.07
C PRO A 38 7.20 -16.43 5.75
N ALA A 39 6.97 -15.18 5.36
CA ALA A 39 7.48 -14.68 4.08
C ALA A 39 9.01 -14.58 4.00
N ILE A 40 9.73 -14.46 5.14
CA ILE A 40 11.21 -14.43 5.10
C ILE A 40 11.80 -15.73 4.58
N TYR A 41 11.07 -16.84 4.72
CA TYR A 41 11.53 -18.16 4.30
C TYR A 41 11.35 -18.46 2.81
N GLU A 42 10.67 -17.58 2.10
CA GLU A 42 10.58 -17.61 0.63
C GLU A 42 11.77 -16.92 -0.06
N ALA A 43 12.53 -16.11 0.68
CA ALA A 43 13.69 -15.38 0.14
C ALA A 43 14.92 -16.29 0.04
N ASP A 44 15.88 -15.93 -0.85
CA ASP A 44 17.19 -16.60 -0.95
C ASP A 44 18.00 -16.47 0.34
N LYS A 45 17.79 -15.38 1.09
CA LYS A 45 18.41 -15.11 2.37
C LYS A 45 17.53 -14.24 3.23
N TYR A 46 17.60 -14.40 4.55
CA TYR A 46 16.84 -13.55 5.47
C TYR A 46 17.66 -13.13 6.70
N TYR A 47 17.18 -12.06 7.34
CA TYR A 47 17.70 -11.55 8.59
C TYR A 47 16.56 -11.23 9.55
N ILE A 48 16.75 -11.54 10.83
CA ILE A 48 15.88 -11.02 11.89
C ILE A 48 16.50 -9.71 12.37
N VAL A 49 15.70 -8.65 12.36
CA VAL A 49 16.13 -7.29 12.69
C VAL A 49 15.30 -6.73 13.85
N PRO A 50 15.78 -5.69 14.55
CA PRO A 50 14.98 -5.00 15.56
C PRO A 50 13.68 -4.43 14.99
N LYS A 51 12.81 -3.89 15.86
CA LYS A 51 11.68 -3.08 15.41
C LYS A 51 12.18 -1.84 14.67
N MET A 52 11.44 -1.38 13.65
CA MET A 52 11.76 -0.17 12.90
C MET A 52 11.85 1.11 13.76
N THR A 53 11.32 1.09 14.98
CA THR A 53 11.42 2.18 15.97
C THR A 53 12.70 2.12 16.82
N ASP A 54 13.51 1.08 16.67
CA ASP A 54 14.79 0.96 17.35
C ASP A 54 15.80 1.97 16.75
N PRO A 55 16.56 2.72 17.57
CA PRO A 55 17.52 3.67 17.08
C PRO A 55 18.61 3.07 16.16
N GLU A 56 18.98 1.79 16.36
CA GLU A 56 19.99 1.10 15.56
C GLU A 56 19.43 0.48 14.27
N TYR A 57 18.10 0.47 14.11
CA TYR A 57 17.43 -0.22 13.01
C TYR A 57 18.00 0.18 11.64
N MET A 58 18.09 1.47 11.36
CA MET A 58 18.50 1.96 10.05
C MET A 58 19.97 1.60 9.75
N ASP A 59 20.84 1.67 10.73
CA ASP A 59 22.26 1.32 10.56
C ASP A 59 22.41 -0.18 10.27
N ILE A 60 21.62 -1.03 10.94
CA ILE A 60 21.57 -2.48 10.66
C ILE A 60 21.11 -2.75 9.23
N ILE A 61 20.07 -2.05 8.75
CA ILE A 61 19.57 -2.20 7.38
C ILE A 61 20.64 -1.78 6.35
N LEU A 62 21.32 -0.65 6.58
CA LEU A 62 22.39 -0.18 5.70
C LEU A 62 23.57 -1.18 5.66
N ASP A 63 23.91 -1.80 6.80
CA ASP A 63 24.98 -2.82 6.86
C ASP A 63 24.57 -4.11 6.13
N ILE A 64 23.30 -4.53 6.22
CA ILE A 64 22.77 -5.65 5.42
C ILE A 64 22.88 -5.29 3.92
N CYS A 65 22.51 -4.06 3.52
CA CYS A 65 22.62 -3.61 2.14
C CYS A 65 24.05 -3.74 1.61
N LYS A 66 25.04 -3.27 2.36
CA LYS A 66 26.48 -3.39 1.98
C LYS A 66 26.91 -4.86 1.91
N LYS A 67 26.60 -5.66 2.95
CA LYS A 67 26.99 -7.06 3.06
C LYS A 67 26.44 -7.93 1.94
N GLU A 68 25.20 -7.68 1.53
CA GLU A 68 24.49 -8.47 0.53
C GLU A 68 24.56 -7.85 -0.88
N ASN A 69 25.32 -6.75 -1.07
CA ASN A 69 25.42 -6.02 -2.33
C ASN A 69 24.05 -5.70 -2.92
N ILE A 70 23.16 -5.10 -2.10
CA ILE A 70 21.80 -4.74 -2.48
C ILE A 70 21.82 -3.60 -3.50
N ASN A 71 20.98 -3.68 -4.52
CA ASN A 71 20.78 -2.64 -5.53
C ASN A 71 19.49 -1.84 -5.28
N GLY A 72 18.45 -2.49 -4.73
CA GLY A 72 17.19 -1.85 -4.42
C GLY A 72 16.61 -2.33 -3.10
N VAL A 73 15.99 -1.42 -2.35
CA VAL A 73 15.30 -1.71 -1.08
C VAL A 73 13.86 -1.22 -1.13
N LEU A 74 12.94 -2.04 -0.62
CA LEU A 74 11.52 -1.68 -0.46
C LEU A 74 10.98 -2.19 0.86
N SER A 75 9.87 -1.61 1.32
CA SER A 75 9.12 -2.10 2.47
C SER A 75 7.70 -2.52 2.07
N LEU A 76 7.14 -3.45 2.85
CA LEU A 76 5.77 -3.94 2.69
C LEU A 76 4.80 -3.37 3.74
N ILE A 77 5.26 -2.42 4.58
CA ILE A 77 4.43 -1.74 5.59
C ILE A 77 4.56 -0.22 5.49
N ASP A 78 3.44 0.48 5.66
CA ASP A 78 3.33 1.91 5.38
C ASP A 78 4.22 2.80 6.28
N PRO A 79 4.33 2.60 7.62
CA PRO A 79 5.20 3.44 8.45
C PRO A 79 6.69 3.36 8.08
N GLU A 80 7.14 2.23 7.57
CA GLU A 80 8.54 2.01 7.21
C GLU A 80 8.90 2.65 5.86
N LEU A 81 7.89 2.91 4.99
CA LEU A 81 8.10 3.66 3.74
C LEU A 81 8.56 5.08 4.01
N SER A 82 7.93 5.76 4.98
CA SER A 82 8.37 7.10 5.42
C SER A 82 9.80 7.08 5.95
N LEU A 83 10.15 6.05 6.73
CA LEU A 83 11.50 5.89 7.27
C LEU A 83 12.55 5.68 6.16
N LEU A 84 12.24 4.83 5.16
CA LEU A 84 13.10 4.63 3.99
C LEU A 84 13.29 5.93 3.19
N ALA A 85 12.18 6.60 2.86
CA ALA A 85 12.22 7.84 2.08
C ALA A 85 12.99 8.95 2.82
N GLN A 86 12.84 9.07 4.15
CA GLN A 86 13.59 10.02 4.95
C GLN A 86 15.12 9.76 4.93
N ASN A 87 15.52 8.50 4.77
CA ASN A 87 16.92 8.09 4.74
C ASN A 87 17.42 7.79 3.31
N GLU A 88 16.68 8.14 2.27
CA GLU A 88 17.00 7.85 0.86
C GLU A 88 18.45 8.21 0.51
N LYS A 89 18.93 9.37 0.96
CA LYS A 89 20.30 9.81 0.73
C LYS A 89 21.35 8.86 1.29
N LYS A 90 21.13 8.24 2.46
CA LYS A 90 22.07 7.27 3.03
C LYS A 90 22.15 5.99 2.19
N PHE A 91 21.04 5.57 1.59
CA PHE A 91 21.01 4.43 0.66
C PHE A 91 21.72 4.77 -0.65
N GLU A 92 21.44 5.95 -1.22
CA GLU A 92 22.14 6.41 -2.43
C GLU A 92 23.66 6.48 -2.26
N ASP A 93 24.14 6.96 -1.11
CA ASP A 93 25.59 7.08 -0.80
C ASP A 93 26.31 5.71 -0.80
N ILE A 94 25.55 4.61 -0.65
CA ILE A 94 26.08 3.24 -0.76
C ILE A 94 25.64 2.52 -2.04
N GLY A 95 25.07 3.25 -3.02
CA GLY A 95 24.65 2.73 -4.32
C GLY A 95 23.34 1.93 -4.32
N VAL A 96 22.50 2.08 -3.30
CA VAL A 96 21.21 1.41 -3.17
C VAL A 96 20.07 2.37 -3.53
N LYS A 97 19.12 1.92 -4.34
CA LYS A 97 17.89 2.67 -4.69
C LYS A 97 16.78 2.33 -3.71
N VAL A 98 16.16 3.35 -3.11
CA VAL A 98 14.88 3.18 -2.41
C VAL A 98 13.77 3.07 -3.45
N ILE A 99 13.00 1.96 -3.40
CA ILE A 99 11.91 1.67 -4.33
C ILE A 99 10.61 2.13 -3.68
N GLY A 100 10.13 3.31 -4.06
CA GLY A 100 8.91 3.90 -3.49
C GLY A 100 8.73 5.36 -3.87
N SER A 101 7.80 6.00 -3.18
CA SER A 101 7.46 7.41 -3.35
C SER A 101 8.22 8.30 -2.37
N SER A 102 8.15 9.64 -2.56
CA SER A 102 8.81 10.60 -1.68
C SER A 102 8.29 10.54 -0.24
N TYR A 103 9.06 11.10 0.69
CA TYR A 103 8.68 11.18 2.10
C TYR A 103 7.33 11.86 2.30
N GLU A 104 7.08 12.98 1.61
CA GLU A 104 5.83 13.74 1.71
C GLU A 104 4.62 12.92 1.26
N LEU A 105 4.78 12.10 0.23
CA LEU A 105 3.70 11.24 -0.28
C LEU A 105 3.47 10.03 0.62
N CYS A 106 4.53 9.45 1.19
CA CYS A 106 4.40 8.39 2.19
C CYS A 106 3.67 8.90 3.44
N GLU A 107 4.04 10.08 3.95
CA GLU A 107 3.38 10.72 5.09
C GLU A 107 1.91 11.08 4.81
N MET A 108 1.63 11.67 3.64
CA MET A 108 0.26 11.98 3.23
C MET A 108 -0.60 10.71 3.12
N SER A 109 -0.05 9.63 2.61
CA SER A 109 -0.76 8.34 2.49
C SER A 109 -0.99 7.68 3.86
N LEU A 110 -0.09 7.86 4.80
CA LEU A 110 -0.19 7.32 6.15
C LEU A 110 -1.19 8.09 7.01
N ASP A 111 -1.44 9.38 6.69
CA ASP A 111 -2.39 10.26 7.38
C ASP A 111 -3.66 10.44 6.53
N LYS A 112 -4.73 9.71 6.90
CA LYS A 112 -6.00 9.67 6.17
C LYS A 112 -6.69 11.04 6.09
N TYR A 113 -6.49 11.89 7.11
CA TYR A 113 -7.06 13.23 7.11
C TYR A 113 -6.30 14.16 6.17
N GLN A 114 -4.97 14.09 6.12
CA GLN A 114 -4.16 14.83 5.14
C GLN A 114 -4.48 14.39 3.70
N MET A 115 -4.67 13.09 3.47
CA MET A 115 -5.12 12.56 2.18
C MET A 115 -6.49 13.15 1.79
N PHE A 116 -7.45 13.14 2.71
CA PHE A 116 -8.76 13.78 2.48
C PHE A 116 -8.63 15.25 2.11
N LEU A 117 -7.85 16.02 2.88
CA LEU A 117 -7.64 17.45 2.60
C LEU A 117 -7.04 17.68 1.21
N TRP A 118 -6.05 16.85 0.84
CA TRP A 118 -5.42 16.92 -0.48
C TRP A 118 -6.40 16.56 -1.61
N LEU A 119 -7.16 15.49 -1.47
CA LEU A 119 -8.15 15.04 -2.44
C LEU A 119 -9.24 16.11 -2.65
N ASN A 120 -9.82 16.62 -1.56
CA ASN A 120 -10.85 17.65 -1.60
C ASN A 120 -10.36 18.95 -2.25
N LYS A 121 -9.17 19.43 -1.84
CA LYS A 121 -8.54 20.63 -2.43
C LYS A 121 -8.32 20.50 -3.93
N ASN A 122 -8.08 19.28 -4.43
CA ASN A 122 -7.80 19.01 -5.83
C ASN A 122 -9.03 18.56 -6.64
N GLY A 123 -10.22 18.58 -6.04
CA GLY A 123 -11.49 18.30 -6.70
C GLY A 123 -11.76 16.81 -7.00
N TYR A 124 -11.14 15.92 -6.25
CA TYR A 124 -11.43 14.48 -6.31
C TYR A 124 -12.57 14.11 -5.36
N ASN A 125 -13.47 13.24 -5.80
CA ASN A 125 -14.46 12.66 -4.91
C ASN A 125 -13.76 11.79 -3.86
N CYS A 126 -14.12 12.00 -2.59
CA CYS A 126 -13.62 11.24 -1.45
C CYS A 126 -14.65 11.29 -0.31
N ALA A 127 -14.52 10.41 0.66
CA ALA A 127 -15.37 10.42 1.86
C ALA A 127 -15.15 11.69 2.66
N LYS A 128 -16.21 12.38 3.06
CA LYS A 128 -16.11 13.51 4.01
C LYS A 128 -15.45 13.05 5.29
N SER A 129 -14.53 13.84 5.79
CA SER A 129 -13.72 13.49 6.96
C SER A 129 -13.57 14.66 7.90
N TYR A 130 -13.58 14.38 9.20
CA TYR A 130 -13.56 15.38 10.26
C TYR A 130 -12.60 14.98 11.38
N MET A 131 -11.79 15.93 11.84
CA MET A 131 -11.04 15.83 13.10
C MET A 131 -11.79 16.48 14.24
N ASP A 132 -12.67 17.45 13.92
CA ASP A 132 -13.50 18.18 14.88
C ASP A 132 -14.94 17.62 14.88
N LYS A 133 -15.40 17.17 16.06
CA LYS A 133 -16.76 16.66 16.26
C LYS A 133 -17.83 17.72 16.03
N GLU A 134 -17.55 18.98 16.38
CA GLU A 134 -18.53 20.06 16.24
C GLU A 134 -18.80 20.37 14.76
N GLU A 135 -17.77 20.32 13.90
CA GLU A 135 -17.94 20.42 12.45
C GLU A 135 -18.77 19.25 11.91
N PHE A 136 -18.48 18.03 12.36
CA PHE A 136 -19.24 16.84 11.99
C PHE A 136 -20.71 16.96 12.41
N TYR A 137 -21.02 17.40 13.65
CA TYR A 137 -22.41 17.53 14.12
C TYR A 137 -23.18 18.61 13.36
N LYS A 138 -22.56 19.72 13.00
CA LYS A 138 -23.17 20.71 12.10
C LYS A 138 -23.61 20.11 10.76
N ASP A 139 -22.78 19.25 10.19
CA ASP A 139 -23.09 18.59 8.94
C ASP A 139 -24.18 17.50 9.09
N ILE A 140 -24.27 16.82 10.24
CA ILE A 140 -25.39 15.95 10.59
C ILE A 140 -26.70 16.76 10.68
N ASP A 141 -26.71 17.89 11.41
CA ASP A 141 -27.88 18.76 11.58
C ASP A 141 -28.34 19.33 10.22
N ASN A 142 -27.40 19.69 9.35
CA ASN A 142 -27.66 20.17 8.00
C ASN A 142 -28.02 19.05 7.01
N LYS A 143 -28.01 17.78 7.44
CA LYS A 143 -28.29 16.59 6.58
C LYS A 143 -27.33 16.46 5.39
N THR A 144 -26.11 16.99 5.49
CA THR A 144 -25.08 16.85 4.47
C THR A 144 -24.25 15.57 4.64
N ILE A 145 -24.33 14.94 5.82
CA ILE A 145 -23.87 13.60 6.15
C ILE A 145 -24.89 12.91 7.05
N THR A 146 -24.91 11.59 7.05
CA THR A 146 -25.81 10.78 7.90
C THR A 146 -25.05 9.60 8.50
N TYR A 147 -25.56 9.08 9.62
CA TYR A 147 -25.11 7.79 10.12
C TYR A 147 -25.52 6.64 9.17
N PRO A 148 -24.74 5.55 9.12
CA PRO A 148 -23.54 5.30 9.89
C PRO A 148 -22.32 6.05 9.36
N VAL A 149 -21.34 6.27 10.25
CA VAL A 149 -20.01 6.78 9.91
C VAL A 149 -18.93 5.86 10.43
N PHE A 150 -17.69 6.03 9.98
CA PHE A 150 -16.54 5.40 10.61
C PHE A 150 -15.88 6.36 11.60
N VAL A 151 -15.46 5.82 12.75
CA VAL A 151 -14.54 6.47 13.69
C VAL A 151 -13.28 5.61 13.73
N LYS A 152 -12.12 6.22 13.47
CA LYS A 152 -10.84 5.52 13.33
C LYS A 152 -9.67 6.47 13.61
N PRO A 153 -8.46 5.95 13.90
CA PRO A 153 -7.26 6.78 13.93
C PRO A 153 -7.02 7.47 12.58
N ALA A 154 -6.74 8.77 12.62
CA ALA A 154 -6.41 9.55 11.43
C ALA A 154 -5.11 9.05 10.79
N ARG A 155 -4.14 8.64 11.63
CA ARG A 155 -2.83 8.14 11.19
C ARG A 155 -2.67 6.66 11.48
N GLY A 156 -2.16 5.91 10.51
CA GLY A 156 -1.91 4.48 10.63
C GLY A 156 -2.46 3.67 9.46
N SER A 157 -2.22 2.35 9.50
CA SER A 157 -2.59 1.40 8.46
C SER A 157 -3.19 0.12 9.06
N ALA A 158 -3.49 -0.86 8.23
CA ALA A 158 -3.95 -2.21 8.61
C ALA A 158 -5.34 -2.27 9.30
N SER A 159 -6.21 -1.29 9.07
CA SER A 159 -7.60 -1.28 9.60
C SER A 159 -7.70 -1.45 11.13
N ILE A 160 -6.69 -0.99 11.88
CA ILE A 160 -6.65 -1.10 13.34
C ILE A 160 -7.61 -0.07 13.94
N ALA A 161 -8.40 -0.49 14.95
CA ALA A 161 -9.32 0.36 15.72
C ALA A 161 -10.34 1.15 14.87
N ILE A 162 -10.89 0.53 13.81
CA ILE A 162 -11.97 1.11 13.01
C ILE A 162 -13.31 0.69 13.62
N SER A 163 -14.16 1.67 13.95
CA SER A 163 -15.51 1.45 14.44
C SER A 163 -16.55 2.02 13.48
N LYS A 164 -17.53 1.21 13.07
CA LYS A 164 -18.72 1.69 12.35
C LYS A 164 -19.74 2.15 13.41
N VAL A 165 -20.11 3.41 13.37
CA VAL A 165 -20.86 4.10 14.41
C VAL A 165 -22.20 4.57 13.86
N TYR A 166 -23.27 4.41 14.66
CA TYR A 166 -24.64 4.64 14.25
C TYR A 166 -25.34 5.79 14.99
N ASP A 167 -24.68 6.36 16.01
CA ASP A 167 -25.26 7.37 16.90
C ASP A 167 -24.20 8.30 17.49
N LYS A 168 -24.66 9.42 18.05
CA LYS A 168 -23.82 10.43 18.67
C LYS A 168 -23.11 9.92 19.93
N GLU A 169 -23.84 9.15 20.74
CA GLU A 169 -23.35 8.65 22.02
C GLU A 169 -22.09 7.81 21.84
N THR A 170 -22.08 6.96 20.81
CA THR A 170 -20.91 6.12 20.48
C THR A 170 -19.73 6.97 19.98
N VAL A 171 -19.97 8.02 19.20
CA VAL A 171 -18.91 8.96 18.80
C VAL A 171 -18.27 9.61 20.03
N GLU A 172 -19.10 10.14 20.94
CA GLU A 172 -18.62 10.78 22.17
C GLU A 172 -17.83 9.81 23.05
N LEU A 173 -18.28 8.57 23.17
CA LEU A 173 -17.58 7.54 23.94
C LEU A 173 -16.18 7.27 23.38
N LEU A 174 -16.05 7.06 22.07
CA LEU A 174 -14.76 6.78 21.42
C LEU A 174 -13.79 7.95 21.58
N PHE A 175 -14.24 9.18 21.32
CA PHE A 175 -13.40 10.37 21.45
C PHE A 175 -13.03 10.72 22.91
N ALA A 176 -13.77 10.20 23.89
CA ALA A 176 -13.42 10.35 25.32
C ALA A 176 -12.29 9.40 25.75
N HIS A 177 -12.06 8.31 25.01
CA HIS A 177 -11.09 7.26 25.38
C HIS A 177 -9.83 7.25 24.52
N ASP A 178 -9.91 7.72 23.28
CA ASP A 178 -8.79 7.67 22.34
C ASP A 178 -8.50 9.04 21.73
N GLU A 179 -7.23 9.35 21.56
CA GLU A 179 -6.75 10.56 20.89
C GLU A 179 -6.44 10.31 19.41
N GLY A 180 -6.41 11.39 18.62
CA GLY A 180 -6.03 11.32 17.20
C GLY A 180 -7.04 10.59 16.30
N LEU A 181 -8.30 10.47 16.76
CA LEU A 181 -9.38 9.90 15.98
C LEU A 181 -9.91 10.89 14.94
N MET A 182 -10.41 10.35 13.83
CA MET A 182 -11.20 11.07 12.84
C MET A 182 -12.56 10.39 12.65
N ILE A 183 -13.53 11.18 12.25
CA ILE A 183 -14.83 10.69 11.78
C ILE A 183 -14.79 10.73 10.26
N GLN A 184 -15.25 9.67 9.60
CA GLN A 184 -15.31 9.60 8.15
C GLN A 184 -16.64 9.06 7.67
N GLU A 185 -17.18 9.66 6.63
CA GLU A 185 -18.38 9.23 5.93
C GLU A 185 -18.28 7.75 5.52
N PHE A 186 -19.37 7.02 5.74
CA PHE A 186 -19.49 5.64 5.24
C PHE A 186 -19.93 5.66 3.78
N LEU A 187 -19.00 5.33 2.88
CA LEU A 187 -19.30 5.17 1.46
C LEU A 187 -19.98 3.82 1.24
N ASN A 188 -21.22 3.85 0.78
CA ASN A 188 -22.00 2.65 0.47
C ASN A 188 -21.93 2.35 -1.03
N GLY A 189 -20.89 1.66 -1.48
CA GLY A 189 -20.65 1.35 -2.87
C GLY A 189 -19.83 0.07 -3.07
N GLN A 190 -19.55 -0.26 -4.33
CA GLN A 190 -18.65 -1.36 -4.67
C GLN A 190 -17.21 -0.94 -4.40
N GLU A 191 -16.55 -1.61 -3.47
CA GLU A 191 -15.13 -1.39 -3.22
C GLU A 191 -14.26 -1.95 -4.35
N ILE A 192 -13.33 -1.14 -4.82
CA ILE A 192 -12.39 -1.43 -5.91
C ILE A 192 -10.98 -1.29 -5.38
N GLY A 193 -10.09 -2.18 -5.77
CA GLY A 193 -8.64 -2.03 -5.60
C GLY A 193 -7.98 -1.78 -6.95
N ALA A 194 -7.00 -0.88 -6.96
CA ALA A 194 -6.16 -0.66 -8.14
C ALA A 194 -4.67 -0.80 -7.78
N ASP A 195 -3.99 -1.76 -8.41
CA ASP A 195 -2.53 -1.85 -8.36
C ASP A 195 -1.95 -1.06 -9.52
N VAL A 196 -1.13 -0.06 -9.21
CA VAL A 196 -0.57 0.87 -10.20
C VAL A 196 0.94 0.90 -10.09
N TYR A 197 1.63 0.82 -11.23
CA TYR A 197 3.06 1.04 -11.28
C TYR A 197 3.39 2.30 -12.05
N ILE A 198 4.13 3.17 -11.38
CA ILE A 198 4.67 4.41 -11.92
C ILE A 198 6.17 4.20 -12.12
N ASP A 199 6.63 4.35 -13.35
CA ASP A 199 8.03 4.20 -13.71
C ASP A 199 8.89 5.15 -12.87
N MET A 200 9.89 4.59 -12.16
CA MET A 200 10.71 5.35 -11.22
C MET A 200 11.65 6.34 -11.91
N ILE A 201 11.92 6.15 -13.21
CA ILE A 201 12.82 7.01 -13.99
C ILE A 201 12.02 8.12 -14.68
N SER A 202 11.03 7.75 -15.51
CA SER A 202 10.25 8.71 -16.29
C SER A 202 9.14 9.39 -15.51
N GLY A 203 8.60 8.72 -14.48
CA GLY A 203 7.41 9.16 -13.76
C GLY A 203 6.10 8.89 -14.46
N GLU A 204 6.13 8.21 -15.60
CA GLU A 204 4.93 7.84 -16.34
C GLU A 204 4.25 6.61 -15.74
N ILE A 205 2.92 6.58 -15.79
CA ILE A 205 2.16 5.39 -15.37
C ILE A 205 2.24 4.35 -16.47
N VAL A 206 2.79 3.18 -16.15
CA VAL A 206 3.03 2.13 -17.15
C VAL A 206 2.15 0.90 -16.95
N SER A 207 1.59 0.70 -15.76
CA SER A 207 0.66 -0.38 -15.47
C SER A 207 -0.46 0.08 -14.55
N ILE A 208 -1.70 -0.32 -14.86
CA ILE A 208 -2.88 -0.18 -13.99
C ILE A 208 -3.62 -1.51 -14.06
N PHE A 209 -3.83 -2.14 -12.92
CA PHE A 209 -4.69 -3.30 -12.76
C PHE A 209 -5.84 -2.96 -11.82
N THR A 210 -7.09 -3.23 -12.21
CA THR A 210 -8.27 -2.95 -11.39
C THR A 210 -9.08 -4.20 -11.09
N LYS A 211 -9.60 -4.27 -9.85
CA LYS A 211 -10.38 -5.40 -9.35
C LYS A 211 -11.53 -4.92 -8.47
N LYS A 212 -12.71 -5.52 -8.62
CA LYS A 212 -13.80 -5.39 -7.65
C LYS A 212 -13.51 -6.30 -6.47
N LYS A 213 -13.52 -5.74 -5.26
CA LYS A 213 -13.34 -6.51 -4.02
C LYS A 213 -14.68 -7.17 -3.66
N LEU A 214 -14.73 -8.49 -3.74
CA LEU A 214 -15.97 -9.27 -3.45
C LEU A 214 -16.05 -9.64 -1.97
N LYS A 215 -14.89 -9.82 -1.31
CA LYS A 215 -14.81 -10.13 0.11
C LYS A 215 -13.48 -9.63 0.67
N MET A 216 -13.58 -9.01 1.84
CA MET A 216 -12.44 -8.62 2.66
C MET A 216 -12.26 -9.60 3.83
N ARG A 217 -11.02 -9.82 4.26
CA ARG A 217 -10.67 -10.58 5.45
C ARG A 217 -9.46 -9.92 6.12
N ALA A 218 -9.58 -9.62 7.40
CA ALA A 218 -8.51 -9.03 8.20
C ALA A 218 -7.85 -7.78 7.54
N GLY A 219 -8.68 -6.89 6.95
CA GLY A 219 -8.20 -5.67 6.29
C GLY A 219 -7.59 -5.88 4.90
N GLU A 220 -7.61 -7.11 4.36
CA GLU A 220 -7.08 -7.41 3.02
C GLU A 220 -8.12 -7.99 2.07
N THR A 221 -7.92 -7.79 0.77
CA THR A 221 -8.73 -8.41 -0.27
C THR A 221 -8.59 -9.94 -0.22
N ASP A 222 -9.67 -10.66 0.09
CA ASP A 222 -9.74 -12.12 0.14
C ASP A 222 -10.27 -12.73 -1.17
N LYS A 223 -11.32 -12.13 -1.73
CA LYS A 223 -11.89 -12.50 -3.03
C LYS A 223 -12.04 -11.26 -3.89
N ALA A 224 -11.70 -11.37 -5.15
CA ALA A 224 -11.81 -10.25 -6.10
C ALA A 224 -12.04 -10.77 -7.52
N VAL A 225 -12.55 -9.92 -8.39
CA VAL A 225 -12.64 -10.16 -9.84
C VAL A 225 -12.05 -8.99 -10.59
N SER A 226 -11.19 -9.26 -11.57
CA SER A 226 -10.59 -8.23 -12.43
C SER A 226 -11.63 -7.64 -13.39
N PHE A 227 -11.53 -6.34 -13.66
CA PHE A 227 -12.34 -5.65 -14.64
C PHE A 227 -11.54 -4.49 -15.25
N LYS A 228 -12.09 -3.86 -16.28
CA LYS A 228 -11.54 -2.66 -16.91
C LYS A 228 -12.62 -1.62 -17.04
N ASP A 229 -12.24 -0.36 -16.82
CA ASP A 229 -13.10 0.78 -17.02
C ASP A 229 -12.26 2.00 -17.39
N ASP A 230 -12.50 2.60 -18.54
CA ASP A 230 -11.70 3.71 -19.07
C ASP A 230 -11.86 4.99 -18.23
N LYS A 231 -13.08 5.25 -17.68
CA LYS A 231 -13.33 6.38 -16.77
C LYS A 231 -12.48 6.26 -15.50
N LEU A 232 -12.39 5.03 -14.95
CA LEU A 232 -11.56 4.75 -13.78
C LEU A 232 -10.07 4.87 -14.10
N PHE A 233 -9.61 4.35 -15.23
CA PHE A 233 -8.22 4.51 -15.66
C PHE A 233 -7.83 5.99 -15.83
N ASP A 234 -8.71 6.81 -16.41
CA ASP A 234 -8.47 8.24 -16.58
C ASP A 234 -8.45 8.99 -15.24
N LEU A 235 -9.32 8.62 -14.29
CA LEU A 235 -9.27 9.13 -12.92
C LEU A 235 -7.92 8.81 -12.26
N ILE A 236 -7.50 7.53 -12.29
CA ILE A 236 -6.24 7.08 -11.70
C ILE A 236 -5.05 7.81 -12.32
N LYS A 237 -5.00 7.92 -13.65
CA LYS A 237 -3.94 8.65 -14.36
C LYS A 237 -3.85 10.11 -13.91
N LYS A 238 -4.97 10.82 -13.89
CA LYS A 238 -5.04 12.23 -13.47
C LYS A 238 -4.60 12.39 -12.02
N PHE A 239 -5.10 11.54 -11.12
CA PHE A 239 -4.77 11.57 -9.71
C PHE A 239 -3.27 11.32 -9.47
N VAL A 240 -2.74 10.20 -9.98
CA VAL A 240 -1.35 9.77 -9.75
C VAL A 240 -0.36 10.76 -10.35
N SER A 241 -0.59 11.23 -11.59
CA SER A 241 0.28 12.22 -12.23
C SER A 241 0.29 13.55 -11.46
N LYS A 242 -0.85 13.98 -10.92
CA LYS A 242 -0.93 15.21 -10.13
C LYS A 242 -0.29 15.08 -8.76
N ALA A 243 -0.42 13.93 -8.10
CA ALA A 243 0.20 13.67 -6.81
C ALA A 243 1.72 13.47 -6.92
N GLY A 244 2.19 12.81 -7.96
CA GLY A 244 3.61 12.58 -8.20
C GLY A 244 4.19 11.30 -7.62
N TYR A 245 3.37 10.30 -7.33
CA TYR A 245 3.81 8.98 -6.85
C TYR A 245 4.84 8.31 -7.76
N ARG A 246 5.63 7.40 -7.20
CA ARG A 246 6.64 6.59 -7.90
C ARG A 246 6.58 5.13 -7.43
N GLY A 247 6.99 4.21 -8.31
CA GLY A 247 7.03 2.78 -8.00
C GLY A 247 5.63 2.16 -7.90
N GLN A 248 5.49 1.20 -7.02
CA GLN A 248 4.23 0.48 -6.77
C GLN A 248 3.33 1.23 -5.79
N ILE A 249 2.06 1.40 -6.16
CA ILE A 249 1.02 1.87 -5.23
C ILE A 249 -0.24 1.00 -5.33
N ASP A 250 -0.97 0.90 -4.23
CA ASP A 250 -2.27 0.24 -4.10
C ASP A 250 -3.31 1.31 -3.71
N ILE A 251 -4.34 1.50 -4.54
CA ILE A 251 -5.37 2.52 -4.36
C ILE A 251 -6.69 1.84 -4.05
N ASP A 252 -7.33 2.24 -2.96
CA ASP A 252 -8.69 1.85 -2.62
C ASP A 252 -9.67 2.91 -3.10
N ILE A 253 -10.69 2.47 -3.85
CA ILE A 253 -11.67 3.31 -4.53
C ILE A 253 -13.05 2.73 -4.27
N PHE A 254 -14.07 3.57 -4.15
CA PHE A 254 -15.47 3.16 -4.16
C PHE A 254 -16.15 3.61 -5.45
N ASP A 255 -16.93 2.70 -6.03
CA ASP A 255 -17.88 3.00 -7.10
C ASP A 255 -19.26 3.17 -6.45
N ILE A 256 -19.79 4.38 -6.53
CA ILE A 256 -21.13 4.73 -6.05
C ILE A 256 -21.92 5.24 -7.26
N ASP A 257 -22.82 4.42 -7.77
CA ASP A 257 -23.69 4.73 -8.91
C ASP A 257 -22.92 5.24 -10.16
N GLY A 258 -21.73 4.67 -10.41
CA GLY A 258 -20.87 5.01 -11.55
C GLY A 258 -19.97 6.23 -11.34
N GLU A 259 -19.95 6.79 -10.11
CA GLU A 259 -19.00 7.82 -9.70
C GLU A 259 -17.93 7.22 -8.77
N TYR A 260 -16.66 7.53 -9.05
CA TYR A 260 -15.53 6.98 -8.32
C TYR A 260 -15.06 7.91 -7.21
N TYR A 261 -14.86 7.36 -6.01
CA TYR A 261 -14.39 8.02 -4.80
C TYR A 261 -13.06 7.42 -4.38
N ILE A 262 -11.99 8.20 -4.34
CA ILE A 262 -10.69 7.74 -3.83
C ILE A 262 -10.77 7.67 -2.30
N SER A 263 -10.45 6.52 -1.73
CA SER A 263 -10.57 6.28 -0.28
C SER A 263 -9.22 6.26 0.42
N GLU A 264 -8.27 5.49 -0.09
CA GLU A 264 -6.95 5.30 0.52
C GLU A 264 -5.90 5.02 -0.56
N VAL A 265 -4.66 5.43 -0.31
CA VAL A 265 -3.51 5.10 -1.15
C VAL A 265 -2.42 4.53 -0.27
N ASN A 266 -1.94 3.36 -0.65
CA ASN A 266 -0.82 2.71 0.02
C ASN A 266 0.35 2.63 -0.96
N PRO A 267 1.43 3.43 -0.79
CA PRO A 267 2.54 3.48 -1.76
C PRO A 267 3.48 2.27 -1.64
N ARG A 268 2.91 1.08 -1.70
CA ARG A 268 3.55 -0.24 -1.61
C ARG A 268 2.68 -1.32 -2.26
N PHE A 269 3.18 -2.56 -2.30
CA PHE A 269 2.38 -3.71 -2.72
C PHE A 269 1.21 -3.95 -1.75
N GLY A 270 -0.01 -3.96 -2.28
CA GLY A 270 -1.21 -4.31 -1.55
C GLY A 270 -1.33 -5.81 -1.28
N GLY A 271 -2.12 -6.19 -0.26
CA GLY A 271 -2.41 -7.60 0.00
C GLY A 271 -3.15 -8.31 -1.14
N GLY A 272 -3.77 -7.56 -2.04
CA GLY A 272 -4.45 -8.06 -3.25
C GLY A 272 -3.57 -8.11 -4.50
N TYR A 273 -2.30 -7.68 -4.46
CA TYR A 273 -1.41 -7.63 -5.62
C TYR A 273 -1.19 -8.99 -6.34
N PRO A 274 -1.19 -10.16 -5.66
CA PRO A 274 -1.10 -11.43 -6.39
C PRO A 274 -2.11 -11.58 -7.53
N HIS A 275 -3.28 -10.95 -7.43
CA HIS A 275 -4.25 -10.92 -8.52
C HIS A 275 -3.72 -10.21 -9.77
N ALA A 276 -3.06 -9.07 -9.59
CA ALA A 276 -2.44 -8.33 -10.68
C ALA A 276 -1.31 -9.14 -11.35
N TYR A 277 -0.40 -9.71 -10.53
CA TYR A 277 0.72 -10.50 -11.02
C TYR A 277 0.26 -11.71 -11.85
N GLU A 278 -0.64 -12.54 -11.29
CA GLU A 278 -1.13 -13.73 -11.97
C GLU A 278 -2.02 -13.40 -13.19
N SER A 279 -2.50 -12.16 -13.30
CA SER A 279 -3.18 -11.64 -14.48
C SER A 279 -2.24 -11.04 -15.54
N GLY A 280 -0.93 -11.04 -15.29
CA GLY A 280 0.10 -10.59 -16.23
C GLY A 280 0.66 -9.18 -15.96
N CYS A 281 0.30 -8.53 -14.84
CA CYS A 281 0.87 -7.25 -14.42
C CYS A 281 2.08 -7.49 -13.50
N ASP A 282 3.22 -7.85 -14.08
CA ASP A 282 4.46 -8.15 -13.36
C ASP A 282 5.24 -6.87 -13.03
N HIS A 283 4.92 -6.28 -11.87
CA HIS A 283 5.61 -5.07 -11.39
C HIS A 283 7.02 -5.36 -10.85
N MET A 284 7.35 -6.61 -10.50
CA MET A 284 8.71 -7.00 -10.14
C MET A 284 9.66 -6.79 -11.31
N LYS A 285 9.22 -7.19 -12.53
CA LYS A 285 9.99 -6.97 -13.76
C LYS A 285 10.14 -5.49 -14.10
N LEU A 286 9.12 -4.69 -13.85
CA LEU A 286 9.20 -3.23 -14.05
C LEU A 286 10.19 -2.58 -13.07
N ILE A 287 10.24 -3.04 -11.83
CA ILE A 287 11.24 -2.61 -10.83
C ILE A 287 12.64 -3.01 -11.29
N GLU A 288 12.85 -4.27 -11.69
CA GLU A 288 14.14 -4.76 -12.19
C GLU A 288 14.64 -3.88 -13.35
N ASN A 289 13.80 -3.61 -14.35
CA ASN A 289 14.15 -2.74 -15.46
C ASN A 289 14.57 -1.34 -15.01
N ASN A 290 13.84 -0.72 -14.07
CA ASN A 290 14.20 0.60 -13.56
C ASN A 290 15.51 0.59 -12.76
N LEU A 291 15.81 -0.47 -12.02
CA LEU A 291 17.09 -0.61 -11.31
C LEU A 291 18.27 -0.81 -12.28
N GLU A 292 18.02 -1.38 -13.47
CA GLU A 292 18.99 -1.47 -14.56
C GLU A 292 19.16 -0.15 -15.34
N GLY A 293 18.38 0.88 -15.03
CA GLY A 293 18.40 2.17 -15.72
C GLY A 293 17.52 2.23 -16.97
N ASN A 294 16.64 1.26 -17.19
CA ASN A 294 15.74 1.19 -18.32
C ASN A 294 14.35 1.78 -18.00
N ILE A 295 13.83 2.62 -18.89
CA ILE A 295 12.45 3.12 -18.81
C ILE A 295 11.47 2.04 -19.29
N ASN A 296 10.41 1.82 -18.57
CA ASN A 296 9.38 0.85 -18.91
C ASN A 296 8.39 1.40 -19.96
N LYS A 297 7.91 0.52 -20.82
CA LYS A 297 6.84 0.83 -21.77
C LYS A 297 5.47 0.64 -21.10
N SER A 298 4.52 1.48 -21.46
CA SER A 298 3.15 1.36 -20.97
C SER A 298 2.48 0.06 -21.44
N ALA A 299 1.87 -0.65 -20.48
CA ALA A 299 1.09 -1.86 -20.67
C ALA A 299 -0.28 -1.77 -19.98
N ILE A 300 -0.83 -0.55 -19.86
CA ILE A 300 -2.13 -0.30 -19.23
C ILE A 300 -3.23 -1.05 -19.97
N GLY A 301 -4.08 -1.78 -19.21
CA GLY A 301 -5.24 -2.49 -19.76
C GLY A 301 -4.92 -3.75 -20.57
N THR A 302 -3.68 -4.25 -20.57
CA THR A 302 -3.31 -5.47 -21.31
C THR A 302 -3.75 -6.78 -20.64
N TYR A 303 -4.08 -6.75 -19.32
CA TYR A 303 -4.57 -7.91 -18.58
C TYR A 303 -5.99 -8.34 -19.01
N LYS A 304 -6.42 -9.54 -18.61
CA LYS A 304 -7.77 -10.06 -18.88
C LYS A 304 -8.76 -9.64 -17.78
N SER A 305 -9.97 -9.23 -18.18
CA SER A 305 -11.11 -9.05 -17.28
C SER A 305 -11.73 -10.40 -16.88
N ASP A 306 -12.57 -10.36 -15.85
CA ASP A 306 -13.35 -11.50 -15.34
C ASP A 306 -12.48 -12.66 -14.82
N ILE A 307 -11.26 -12.38 -14.42
CA ILE A 307 -10.40 -13.31 -13.69
C ILE A 307 -10.69 -13.18 -12.20
N TYR A 308 -10.99 -14.30 -11.55
CA TYR A 308 -11.29 -14.35 -10.13
C TYR A 308 -10.06 -14.73 -9.32
N MET A 309 -9.75 -13.95 -8.31
CA MET A 309 -8.79 -14.29 -7.25
C MET A 309 -9.52 -14.80 -6.02
N MET A 310 -9.04 -15.89 -5.47
CA MET A 310 -9.55 -16.48 -4.22
C MET A 310 -8.35 -16.85 -3.35
N LYS A 311 -8.14 -16.10 -2.25
CA LYS A 311 -7.12 -16.46 -1.26
C LYS A 311 -7.53 -17.71 -0.47
N TYR A 312 -6.56 -18.51 -0.11
CA TYR A 312 -6.66 -19.62 0.83
C TYR A 312 -5.44 -19.61 1.76
N ASN A 313 -5.52 -20.34 2.86
CA ASN A 313 -4.43 -20.41 3.83
C ASN A 313 -3.49 -21.55 3.46
N GLU A 314 -2.18 -21.29 3.54
CA GLU A 314 -1.11 -22.28 3.55
C GLU A 314 -0.45 -22.31 4.93
N ILE A 315 0.27 -23.40 5.23
CA ILE A 315 0.95 -23.61 6.50
C ILE A 315 2.45 -23.71 6.25
N CYS A 316 3.22 -22.84 6.90
CA CYS A 316 4.68 -22.94 6.94
C CYS A 316 5.08 -23.60 8.27
N ILE A 317 5.78 -24.74 8.20
CA ILE A 317 6.27 -25.44 9.39
C ILE A 317 7.79 -25.35 9.44
N LYS A 318 8.31 -24.78 10.51
CA LYS A 318 9.75 -24.65 10.77
C LYS A 318 10.08 -25.17 12.16
N ASN A 319 11.14 -25.93 12.29
CA ASN A 319 11.75 -26.26 13.57
C ASN A 319 12.87 -25.26 13.85
N PHE A 320 12.73 -24.53 14.94
CA PHE A 320 13.79 -23.64 15.43
C PHE A 320 14.49 -24.39 16.56
N GLU A 321 15.73 -24.84 16.34
CA GLU A 321 16.56 -25.33 17.42
C GLU A 321 16.71 -24.22 18.48
N VAL A 322 16.44 -24.61 19.75
CA VAL A 322 16.44 -23.71 20.92
C VAL A 322 17.87 -23.38 21.33
#